data_b5aa5d38642c7bf882efa08b1e303ccf
#
_entry.id   b5aa5d38642c7bf882efa08b1e303ccf
#
_cell.length_a   1.000
_cell.length_b   1.000
_cell.length_c   1.000
_cell.angle_alpha   90.00
_cell.angle_beta   90.00
_cell.angle_gamma   90.00
#
_symmetry.space_group_name_H-M   'P 1'
#
loop_
_entity.id
_entity.type
_entity.pdbx_description
1 polymer ?
#
loop_
_entity_poly.entity_id
_entity_poly.type
_entity_poly.pdbx_seq_one_letter_code
_entity_poly.pdbx_strand_id
1 'polypeptide(L)'
;MNIIEGNLKLTGNEKIAVINGRFNHIITDRLVEGAQDAFKRHGGNEDNLDLILVPGAFEIPFALEKALQSGKYDAICCVGAIIRGSTPHFDYIAAEATKGIATSAMKHGKPVSNGVLTTDTIEQAIERAGSKAGNKGAEAMVTIIEMLDLYKAMDK
;
A
#
# COMPACT_ATOMS: atom_id res chain seq x y z
N MET A 1 22.55 -20.13 13.72
CA MET A 1 21.85 -19.41 12.62
C MET A 1 21.58 -18.00 13.11
N ASN A 2 21.95 -16.98 12.34
CA ASN A 2 21.61 -15.60 12.64
C ASN A 2 20.31 -15.24 11.92
N ILE A 3 19.32 -14.70 12.64
CA ILE A 3 18.01 -14.30 12.09
C ILE A 3 17.97 -12.78 12.10
N ILE A 4 17.67 -12.20 10.94
CA ILE A 4 17.47 -10.75 10.78
C ILE A 4 16.01 -10.57 10.39
N GLU A 5 15.26 -9.85 11.22
CA GLU A 5 13.85 -9.55 11.00
C GLU A 5 13.53 -8.12 11.43
N GLY A 6 12.49 -7.52 10.85
CA GLY A 6 12.03 -6.18 11.22
C GLY A 6 11.05 -6.23 12.39
N ASN A 7 11.01 -5.15 13.15
CA ASN A 7 10.03 -4.94 14.20
C ASN A 7 8.82 -4.15 13.68
N LEU A 8 7.69 -4.28 14.37
CA LEU A 8 6.44 -3.61 14.05
C LEU A 8 6.28 -2.29 14.84
N LYS A 9 7.30 -1.45 14.82
CA LYS A 9 7.28 -0.19 15.56
C LYS A 9 7.98 0.94 14.80
N LEU A 10 7.27 2.04 14.62
CA LEU A 10 7.79 3.30 14.09
C LEU A 10 8.37 4.17 15.21
N THR A 11 9.27 5.07 14.84
CA THR A 11 9.84 6.08 15.75
C THR A 11 9.01 7.36 15.82
N GLY A 12 8.07 7.53 14.87
CA GLY A 12 7.29 8.76 14.68
C GLY A 12 7.92 9.75 13.69
N ASN A 13 9.13 9.48 13.20
CA ASN A 13 9.83 10.34 12.25
C ASN A 13 9.71 9.85 10.79
N GLU A 14 9.29 8.62 10.59
CA GLU A 14 9.12 8.04 9.26
C GLU A 14 8.03 8.77 8.47
N LYS A 15 8.36 9.17 7.25
CA LYS A 15 7.42 9.78 6.31
C LYS A 15 6.90 8.74 5.34
N ILE A 16 5.61 8.50 5.38
CA ILE A 16 4.93 7.48 4.57
C ILE A 16 3.85 8.14 3.71
N ALA A 17 3.70 7.67 2.48
CA ALA A 17 2.56 7.99 1.65
C ALA A 17 1.64 6.78 1.50
N VAL A 18 0.33 7.03 1.52
CA VAL A 18 -0.69 6.10 1.03
C VAL A 18 -1.13 6.60 -0.33
N ILE A 19 -0.97 5.79 -1.38
CA ILE A 19 -1.49 6.09 -2.72
C ILE A 19 -2.77 5.31 -2.92
N ASN A 20 -3.89 6.01 -3.12
CA ASN A 20 -5.21 5.41 -3.23
C ASN A 20 -5.85 5.67 -4.59
N GLY A 21 -6.21 4.59 -5.31
CA GLY A 21 -7.10 4.64 -6.47
C GLY A 21 -8.53 4.88 -6.03
N ARG A 22 -9.12 6.03 -6.43
CA ARG A 22 -10.47 6.44 -6.00
C ARG A 22 -11.60 5.60 -6.58
N PHE A 23 -11.38 4.95 -7.72
CA PHE A 23 -12.41 4.09 -8.31
C PHE A 23 -12.79 3.00 -7.31
N ASN A 24 -14.08 2.76 -7.10
CA ASN A 24 -14.63 1.93 -6.02
C ASN A 24 -14.40 2.55 -4.62
N HIS A 25 -14.61 3.84 -4.45
CA HIS A 25 -14.32 4.59 -3.21
C HIS A 25 -15.01 4.02 -1.95
N ILE A 26 -16.20 3.44 -2.06
CA ILE A 26 -16.89 2.79 -0.93
C ILE A 26 -16.01 1.69 -0.30
N ILE A 27 -15.16 1.05 -1.11
CA ILE A 27 -14.22 0.01 -0.68
C ILE A 27 -12.87 0.63 -0.35
N THR A 28 -12.33 1.48 -1.24
CA THR A 28 -10.96 1.98 -1.11
C THR A 28 -10.80 2.95 0.04
N ASP A 29 -11.83 3.72 0.41
CA ASP A 29 -11.79 4.58 1.60
C ASP A 29 -11.60 3.75 2.88
N ARG A 30 -12.18 2.56 2.96
CA ARG A 30 -11.98 1.64 4.08
C ARG A 30 -10.55 1.09 4.14
N LEU A 31 -9.92 0.88 2.99
CA LEU A 31 -8.51 0.49 2.93
C LEU A 31 -7.60 1.61 3.45
N VAL A 32 -7.90 2.85 3.09
CA VAL A 32 -7.18 4.03 3.60
C VAL A 32 -7.33 4.16 5.11
N GLU A 33 -8.56 4.05 5.63
CA GLU A 33 -8.84 4.08 7.07
C GLU A 33 -8.05 2.98 7.82
N GLY A 34 -8.02 1.77 7.27
CA GLY A 34 -7.24 0.66 7.82
C GLY A 34 -5.74 0.92 7.83
N ALA A 35 -5.20 1.47 6.75
CA ALA A 35 -3.78 1.85 6.66
C ALA A 35 -3.43 2.95 7.68
N GLN A 36 -4.27 3.98 7.80
CA GLN A 36 -4.07 5.06 8.75
C GLN A 36 -4.13 4.57 10.21
N ASP A 37 -5.12 3.74 10.56
CA ASP A 37 -5.23 3.16 11.90
C ASP A 37 -4.01 2.30 12.24
N ALA A 38 -3.56 1.45 11.31
CA ALA A 38 -2.36 0.64 11.49
C ALA A 38 -1.11 1.51 11.69
N PHE A 39 -0.93 2.55 10.87
CA PHE A 39 0.19 3.50 11.01
C PHE A 39 0.24 4.14 12.40
N LYS A 40 -0.87 4.67 12.87
CA LYS A 40 -1.01 5.30 14.18
C LYS A 40 -0.74 4.32 15.33
N ARG A 41 -1.33 3.14 15.28
CA ARG A 41 -1.17 2.11 16.32
C ARG A 41 0.26 1.58 16.45
N HIS A 42 1.05 1.65 15.38
CA HIS A 42 2.45 1.23 15.38
C HIS A 42 3.42 2.39 15.67
N GLY A 43 2.94 3.53 16.13
CA GLY A 43 3.76 4.67 16.59
C GLY A 43 4.04 5.73 15.53
N GLY A 44 3.33 5.71 14.41
CA GLY A 44 3.43 6.75 13.38
C GLY A 44 2.85 8.09 13.86
N ASN A 45 3.48 9.18 13.43
CA ASN A 45 2.95 10.53 13.61
C ASN A 45 2.11 10.90 12.39
N GLU A 46 0.83 11.20 12.58
CA GLU A 46 -0.11 11.50 11.50
C GLU A 46 0.32 12.69 10.62
N ASP A 47 1.10 13.63 11.15
CA ASP A 47 1.68 14.73 10.37
C ASP A 47 2.71 14.25 9.32
N ASN A 48 3.19 13.03 9.45
CA ASN A 48 4.12 12.38 8.55
C ASN A 48 3.44 11.35 7.61
N LEU A 49 2.12 11.34 7.55
CA LEU A 49 1.35 10.47 6.66
C LEU A 49 0.65 11.30 5.59
N ASP A 50 1.05 11.14 4.34
CA ASP A 50 0.38 11.78 3.21
C ASP A 50 -0.58 10.82 2.50
N LEU A 51 -1.74 11.31 2.11
CA LEU A 51 -2.67 10.60 1.23
C LEU A 51 -2.63 11.19 -0.17
N ILE A 52 -2.25 10.38 -1.15
CA ILE A 52 -2.21 10.73 -2.57
C ILE A 52 -3.36 10.03 -3.28
N LEU A 53 -4.28 10.81 -3.84
CA LEU A 53 -5.45 10.30 -4.54
C LEU A 53 -5.21 10.27 -6.05
N VAL A 54 -5.43 9.11 -6.67
CA VAL A 54 -5.37 8.92 -8.12
C VAL A 54 -6.72 8.41 -8.65
N PRO A 55 -7.03 8.59 -9.96
CA PRO A 55 -8.34 8.21 -10.49
C PRO A 55 -8.67 6.72 -10.31
N GLY A 56 -7.74 5.83 -10.57
CA GLY A 56 -7.95 4.39 -10.47
C GLY A 56 -6.64 3.64 -10.23
N ALA A 57 -6.72 2.32 -10.19
CA ALA A 57 -5.56 1.47 -9.91
C ALA A 57 -4.48 1.55 -11.02
N PHE A 58 -4.88 1.80 -12.26
CA PHE A 58 -3.94 1.94 -13.39
C PHE A 58 -2.99 3.14 -13.22
N GLU A 59 -3.40 4.20 -12.54
CA GLU A 59 -2.61 5.40 -12.29
C GLU A 59 -1.71 5.28 -11.05
N ILE A 60 -1.90 4.26 -10.22
CA ILE A 60 -1.07 4.05 -9.00
C ILE A 60 0.42 3.94 -9.34
N PRO A 61 0.89 3.11 -10.30
CA PRO A 61 2.31 3.02 -10.60
C PRO A 61 2.95 4.34 -11.04
N PHE A 62 2.22 5.17 -11.77
CA PHE A 62 2.70 6.49 -12.19
C PHE A 62 2.90 7.44 -11.00
N ALA A 63 1.91 7.52 -10.11
CA ALA A 63 2.00 8.32 -8.90
C ALA A 63 3.10 7.81 -7.95
N LEU A 64 3.23 6.49 -7.84
CA LEU A 64 4.28 5.83 -7.07
C LEU A 64 5.67 6.21 -7.58
N GLU A 65 5.91 6.11 -8.89
CA GLU A 65 7.20 6.49 -9.50
C GLU A 65 7.54 7.95 -9.17
N LYS A 66 6.57 8.85 -9.29
CA LYS A 66 6.74 10.27 -8.97
C LYS A 66 7.02 10.51 -7.50
N ALA A 67 6.32 9.82 -6.61
CA ALA A 67 6.53 9.93 -5.17
C ALA A 67 7.90 9.39 -4.74
N LEU A 68 8.35 8.27 -5.32
CA LEU A 68 9.68 7.70 -5.06
C LEU A 68 10.80 8.62 -5.55
N GLN A 69 10.66 9.22 -6.74
CA GLN A 69 11.62 10.18 -7.29
C GLN A 69 11.77 11.43 -6.42
N SER A 70 10.75 11.83 -5.68
CA SER A 70 10.80 13.02 -4.82
C SER A 70 11.77 12.89 -3.67
N GLY A 71 12.12 11.67 -3.27
CA GLY A 71 12.93 11.38 -2.09
C GLY A 71 12.27 11.74 -0.74
N LYS A 72 11.03 12.20 -0.78
CA LYS A 72 10.30 12.69 0.41
C LYS A 72 9.91 11.56 1.37
N TYR A 73 9.62 10.37 0.85
CA TYR A 73 9.02 9.28 1.62
C TYR A 73 10.02 8.17 1.90
N ASP A 74 9.94 7.60 3.10
CA ASP A 74 10.72 6.44 3.52
C ASP A 74 10.11 5.14 3.00
N ALA A 75 8.78 5.09 2.91
CA ALA A 75 8.02 3.98 2.36
C ALA A 75 6.68 4.43 1.77
N ILE A 76 6.07 3.60 0.93
CA ILE A 76 4.79 3.92 0.29
C ILE A 76 3.85 2.70 0.35
N CYS A 77 2.62 2.95 0.78
CA CYS A 77 1.53 1.98 0.81
C CYS A 77 0.58 2.25 -0.36
N CYS A 78 0.45 1.30 -1.30
CA CYS A 78 -0.49 1.42 -2.42
C CYS A 78 -1.78 0.67 -2.08
N VAL A 79 -2.92 1.35 -2.18
CA VAL A 79 -4.25 0.76 -1.97
C VAL A 79 -5.19 1.10 -3.12
N GLY A 80 -6.14 0.23 -3.36
CA GLY A 80 -7.09 0.37 -4.44
C GLY A 80 -7.96 -0.88 -4.54
N ALA A 81 -8.90 -0.90 -5.47
CA ALA A 81 -9.72 -2.08 -5.71
C ALA A 81 -9.95 -2.28 -7.21
N ILE A 82 -9.60 -3.45 -7.70
CA ILE A 82 -9.83 -3.90 -9.06
C ILE A 82 -10.80 -5.07 -8.97
N ILE A 83 -12.01 -4.88 -9.47
CA ILE A 83 -13.09 -5.85 -9.40
C ILE A 83 -13.42 -6.30 -10.81
N ARG A 84 -13.47 -7.62 -11.02
CA ARG A 84 -13.79 -8.19 -12.34
C ARG A 84 -15.16 -7.76 -12.81
N GLY A 85 -15.20 -7.21 -14.01
CA GLY A 85 -16.42 -6.90 -14.74
C GLY A 85 -16.72 -7.97 -15.82
N SER A 86 -17.55 -7.59 -16.80
CA SER A 86 -17.97 -8.45 -17.90
C SER A 86 -16.98 -8.54 -19.06
N THR A 87 -15.88 -7.82 -18.99
CA THR A 87 -14.86 -7.74 -20.07
C THR A 87 -13.47 -8.11 -19.56
N PRO A 88 -12.48 -8.37 -20.46
CA PRO A 88 -11.11 -8.67 -20.06
C PRO A 88 -10.34 -7.50 -19.43
N HIS A 89 -10.92 -6.33 -19.31
CA HIS A 89 -10.27 -5.12 -18.78
C HIS A 89 -9.62 -5.34 -17.41
N PHE A 90 -10.28 -6.09 -16.52
CA PHE A 90 -9.75 -6.46 -15.21
C PHE A 90 -8.34 -7.08 -15.29
N ASP A 91 -8.12 -8.02 -16.20
CA ASP A 91 -6.85 -8.76 -16.28
C ASP A 91 -5.69 -7.83 -16.64
N TYR A 92 -5.92 -6.87 -17.55
CA TYR A 92 -4.92 -5.90 -17.96
C TYR A 92 -4.59 -4.91 -16.84
N ILE A 93 -5.60 -4.37 -16.16
CA ILE A 93 -5.40 -3.42 -15.07
C ILE A 93 -4.71 -4.08 -13.89
N ALA A 94 -5.13 -5.27 -13.49
CA ALA A 94 -4.54 -6.02 -12.38
C ALA A 94 -3.06 -6.36 -12.65
N ALA A 95 -2.75 -6.85 -13.84
CA ALA A 95 -1.39 -7.21 -14.23
C ALA A 95 -0.46 -5.99 -14.24
N GLU A 96 -0.86 -4.89 -14.88
CA GLU A 96 -0.03 -3.70 -15.01
C GLU A 96 0.12 -2.94 -13.68
N ALA A 97 -0.93 -2.83 -12.87
CA ALA A 97 -0.84 -2.22 -11.55
C ALA A 97 0.13 -2.99 -10.64
N THR A 98 0.00 -4.31 -10.57
CA THR A 98 0.87 -5.18 -9.76
C THR A 98 2.32 -5.11 -10.23
N LYS A 99 2.57 -5.26 -11.53
CA LYS A 99 3.91 -5.19 -12.12
C LYS A 99 4.54 -3.81 -11.91
N GLY A 100 3.79 -2.75 -12.14
CA GLY A 100 4.28 -1.38 -11.99
C GLY A 100 4.68 -1.04 -10.55
N ILE A 101 3.90 -1.48 -9.57
CA ILE A 101 4.22 -1.31 -8.14
C ILE A 101 5.53 -2.04 -7.81
N ALA A 102 5.65 -3.31 -8.17
CA ALA A 102 6.85 -4.11 -7.90
C ALA A 102 8.10 -3.55 -8.60
N THR A 103 7.97 -3.16 -9.87
CA THR A 103 9.08 -2.61 -10.66
C THR A 103 9.59 -1.29 -10.07
N SER A 104 8.70 -0.37 -9.69
CA SER A 104 9.09 0.91 -9.07
C SER A 104 9.75 0.70 -7.72
N ALA A 105 9.23 -0.20 -6.88
CA ALA A 105 9.83 -0.54 -5.60
C ALA A 105 11.28 -1.03 -5.76
N MET A 106 11.51 -1.97 -6.66
CA MET A 106 12.84 -2.53 -6.92
C MET A 106 13.81 -1.50 -7.50
N LYS A 107 13.33 -0.67 -8.42
CA LYS A 107 14.15 0.37 -9.07
C LYS A 107 14.67 1.41 -8.07
N HIS A 108 13.85 1.79 -7.11
CA HIS A 108 14.20 2.82 -6.13
C HIS A 108 14.74 2.26 -4.80
N GLY A 109 14.68 0.95 -4.59
CA GLY A 109 15.15 0.31 -3.35
C GLY A 109 14.45 0.80 -2.10
N LYS A 110 13.17 1.14 -2.20
CA LYS A 110 12.34 1.61 -1.08
C LYS A 110 11.25 0.59 -0.75
N PRO A 111 10.88 0.43 0.53
CA PRO A 111 9.74 -0.39 0.90
C PRO A 111 8.44 0.16 0.27
N VAL A 112 7.77 -0.68 -0.48
CA VAL A 112 6.45 -0.39 -1.08
C VAL A 112 5.57 -1.61 -0.87
N SER A 113 4.35 -1.41 -0.39
CA SER A 113 3.39 -2.49 -0.26
C SER A 113 2.26 -2.41 -1.29
N ASN A 114 1.77 -3.58 -1.66
CA ASN A 114 0.64 -3.73 -2.55
C ASN A 114 -0.61 -4.14 -1.75
N GLY A 115 -1.42 -3.16 -1.38
CA GLY A 115 -2.75 -3.33 -0.79
C GLY A 115 -3.89 -3.15 -1.79
N VAL A 116 -3.59 -3.26 -3.09
CA VAL A 116 -4.61 -3.19 -4.15
C VAL A 116 -5.37 -4.50 -4.22
N LEU A 117 -6.66 -4.45 -3.93
CA LEU A 117 -7.54 -5.62 -4.04
C LEU A 117 -7.73 -6.01 -5.50
N THR A 118 -7.64 -7.31 -5.77
CA THR A 118 -7.99 -7.91 -7.05
C THR A 118 -8.99 -9.03 -6.80
N THR A 119 -10.25 -8.77 -7.07
CA THR A 119 -11.35 -9.69 -6.72
C THR A 119 -12.29 -9.94 -7.90
N ASP A 120 -12.92 -11.09 -7.90
CA ASP A 120 -13.90 -11.46 -8.92
C ASP A 120 -15.26 -10.80 -8.67
N THR A 121 -15.59 -10.49 -7.40
CA THR A 121 -16.87 -9.91 -7.01
C THR A 121 -16.70 -8.73 -6.07
N ILE A 122 -17.73 -7.88 -6.00
CA ILE A 122 -17.80 -6.76 -5.04
C ILE A 122 -17.81 -7.29 -3.61
N GLU A 123 -18.50 -8.38 -3.35
CA GLU A 123 -18.58 -9.01 -2.03
C GLU A 123 -17.19 -9.45 -1.52
N GLN A 124 -16.38 -10.03 -2.39
CA GLN A 124 -15.00 -10.39 -2.06
C GLN A 124 -14.16 -9.16 -1.70
N ALA A 125 -14.37 -8.04 -2.39
CA ALA A 125 -13.67 -6.79 -2.09
C ALA A 125 -14.11 -6.21 -0.74
N ILE A 126 -15.41 -6.20 -0.45
CA ILE A 126 -15.96 -5.74 0.84
C ILE A 126 -15.42 -6.60 1.99
N GLU A 127 -15.36 -7.91 1.83
CA GLU A 127 -14.83 -8.82 2.85
C GLU A 127 -13.37 -8.51 3.23
N ARG A 128 -12.59 -7.95 2.30
CA ARG A 128 -11.15 -7.65 2.46
C ARG A 128 -10.85 -6.20 2.81
N ALA A 129 -11.88 -5.38 2.92
CA ALA A 129 -11.76 -3.95 3.20
C ALA A 129 -12.26 -3.58 4.62
N GLY A 130 -12.04 -4.46 5.59
CA GLY A 130 -12.35 -4.19 7.00
C GLY A 130 -13.61 -4.90 7.50
N SER A 131 -13.96 -6.04 6.91
CA SER A 131 -15.04 -6.88 7.41
C SER A 131 -14.56 -8.31 7.66
N LYS A 132 -15.18 -9.33 7.08
CA LYS A 132 -14.95 -10.74 7.41
C LYS A 132 -13.52 -11.23 7.25
N ALA A 133 -12.78 -10.78 6.23
CA ALA A 133 -11.43 -11.21 5.91
C ALA A 133 -10.35 -10.16 6.28
N GLY A 134 -10.60 -9.33 7.29
CA GLY A 134 -9.68 -8.29 7.73
C GLY A 134 -9.67 -7.06 6.83
N ASN A 135 -8.60 -6.26 6.91
CA ASN A 135 -8.43 -5.05 6.11
C ASN A 135 -7.08 -5.08 5.41
N LYS A 136 -7.09 -5.19 4.07
CA LYS A 136 -5.88 -5.28 3.26
C LYS A 136 -5.06 -4.00 3.28
N GLY A 137 -5.66 -2.84 3.51
CA GLY A 137 -4.93 -1.59 3.71
C GLY A 137 -4.11 -1.59 5.00
N ALA A 138 -4.70 -2.07 6.09
CA ALA A 138 -4.00 -2.25 7.36
C ALA A 138 -2.83 -3.24 7.23
N GLU A 139 -3.06 -4.38 6.59
CA GLU A 139 -2.02 -5.39 6.36
C GLU A 139 -0.87 -4.84 5.51
N ALA A 140 -1.17 -4.08 4.47
CA ALA A 140 -0.18 -3.45 3.60
C ALA A 140 0.66 -2.41 4.37
N MET A 141 0.04 -1.63 5.26
CA MET A 141 0.76 -0.69 6.12
C MET A 141 1.68 -1.42 7.10
N VAL A 142 1.20 -2.47 7.77
CA VAL A 142 2.03 -3.29 8.68
C VAL A 142 3.24 -3.88 7.93
N THR A 143 3.03 -4.35 6.70
CA THR A 143 4.11 -4.88 5.85
C THR A 143 5.24 -3.85 5.63
N ILE A 144 4.91 -2.61 5.29
CA ILE A 144 5.96 -1.60 5.06
C ILE A 144 6.62 -1.14 6.37
N ILE A 145 5.92 -1.15 7.49
CA ILE A 145 6.51 -0.87 8.80
C ILE A 145 7.59 -1.90 9.13
N GLU A 146 7.29 -3.17 8.96
CA GLU A 146 8.24 -4.26 9.15
C GLU A 146 9.44 -4.14 8.19
N MET A 147 9.18 -3.89 6.91
CA MET A 147 10.22 -3.75 5.89
C MET A 147 11.12 -2.54 6.12
N LEU A 148 10.62 -1.42 6.64
CA LEU A 148 11.43 -0.26 7.01
C LEU A 148 12.45 -0.60 8.10
N ASP A 149 12.03 -1.32 9.13
CA ASP A 149 12.93 -1.72 10.23
C ASP A 149 13.91 -2.82 9.78
N LEU A 150 13.43 -3.76 8.94
CA LEU A 150 14.30 -4.78 8.36
C LEU A 150 15.42 -4.16 7.53
N TYR A 151 15.14 -3.17 6.68
CA TYR A 151 16.16 -2.48 5.89
C TYR A 151 17.22 -1.85 6.79
N LYS A 152 16.81 -1.16 7.86
CA LYS A 152 17.72 -0.58 8.86
C LYS A 152 18.56 -1.66 9.55
N ALA A 153 18.02 -2.84 9.79
CA ALA A 153 18.73 -3.96 10.41
C ALA A 153 19.73 -4.60 9.47
N MET A 154 19.47 -4.63 8.17
CA MET A 154 20.37 -5.19 7.14
C MET A 154 21.56 -4.27 6.83
N ASP A 155 21.43 -2.96 7.06
CA ASP A 155 22.48 -1.96 6.81
C ASP A 155 23.51 -1.87 7.97
N LYS A 156 23.31 -2.60 9.06
CA LYS A 156 24.22 -2.68 10.23
C LYS A 156 25.27 -3.79 10.06
#